data_9db4bfe79d41d3dc15efd31114f56e11
#
_entry.id   9db4bfe79d41d3dc15efd31114f56e11
#
_cell.length_a   1.000
_cell.length_b   1.000
_cell.length_c   1.000
_cell.angle_alpha   90.00
_cell.angle_beta   90.00
_cell.angle_gamma   90.00
#
_symmetry.space_group_name_H-M   'P 1'
#
loop_
_entity.id
_entity.type
_entity.pdbx_description
1 polymer ?
#
loop_
_entity_poly.entity_id
_entity_poly.type
_entity_poly.pdbx_seq_one_letter_code
_entity_poly.pdbx_strand_id
1 'polypeptide(L)'
;GWENRTLIDAKKKKIQIGQSDADIKKVISNFSPDVVAISVLFSNFLDSAHNIARLVKEVNKKITVILGGNHVSNSVIDYSFSSDKKSNLPDTIEDLEDENIDLAMAGEGEFSMVQLVDSLVNKKDISKIPGLVKKIGPKKYLINPKSKISDLGLLPRPARHLVNMEG
;
A
#
# COMPACT_ATOMS: atom_id res chain seq x y z
N GLY A 1 -5.54 2.05 -23.56
CA GLY A 1 -5.96 1.58 -22.30
C GLY A 1 -7.18 0.69 -22.23
N TRP A 2 -8.26 0.92 -23.03
CA TRP A 2 -9.53 0.16 -22.94
C TRP A 2 -9.48 -1.21 -23.66
N GLU A 3 -8.42 -1.50 -24.39
CA GLU A 3 -8.25 -2.70 -25.21
C GLU A 3 -7.86 -3.94 -24.40
N ASN A 4 -7.26 -3.77 -23.23
CA ASN A 4 -6.86 -4.88 -22.36
C ASN A 4 -7.95 -5.19 -21.33
N ARG A 5 -8.99 -5.90 -21.76
CA ARG A 5 -10.07 -6.40 -20.89
C ARG A 5 -9.98 -7.92 -20.83
N THR A 6 -9.80 -8.47 -19.63
CA THR A 6 -9.83 -9.92 -19.41
C THR A 6 -11.03 -10.26 -18.54
N LEU A 7 -11.88 -11.18 -18.98
CA LEU A 7 -12.98 -11.70 -18.18
C LEU A 7 -12.42 -12.66 -17.13
N ILE A 8 -12.41 -12.24 -15.86
CA ILE A 8 -11.85 -13.04 -14.77
C ILE A 8 -12.87 -14.06 -14.24
N ASP A 9 -14.13 -13.68 -14.17
CA ASP A 9 -15.22 -14.53 -13.69
C ASP A 9 -16.50 -14.30 -14.50
N ALA A 10 -16.80 -15.27 -15.34
CA ALA A 10 -18.00 -15.21 -16.21
C ALA A 10 -19.30 -15.20 -15.41
N LYS A 11 -19.36 -15.87 -14.24
CA LYS A 11 -20.55 -15.92 -13.40
C LYS A 11 -20.81 -14.59 -12.68
N LYS A 12 -19.74 -13.92 -12.24
CA LYS A 12 -19.80 -12.62 -11.55
C LYS A 12 -19.68 -11.42 -12.50
N LYS A 13 -19.50 -11.66 -13.80
CA LYS A 13 -19.21 -10.62 -14.80
C LYS A 13 -18.06 -9.69 -14.41
N LYS A 14 -17.05 -10.22 -13.68
CA LYS A 14 -15.85 -9.45 -13.33
C LYS A 14 -14.93 -9.34 -14.53
N ILE A 15 -14.58 -8.12 -14.88
CA ILE A 15 -13.66 -7.78 -15.98
C ILE A 15 -12.44 -7.09 -15.36
N GLN A 16 -11.26 -7.61 -15.65
CA GLN A 16 -10.00 -6.91 -15.37
C GLN A 16 -9.74 -5.93 -16.50
N ILE A 17 -9.47 -4.68 -16.16
CA ILE A 17 -9.04 -3.63 -17.09
C ILE A 17 -7.61 -3.26 -16.74
N GLY A 18 -6.71 -3.29 -17.71
CA GLY A 18 -5.30 -2.97 -17.52
C GLY A 18 -4.39 -4.15 -17.84
N GLN A 19 -3.26 -4.21 -17.16
CA GLN A 19 -2.26 -5.27 -17.38
C GLN A 19 -2.73 -6.62 -16.86
N SER A 20 -2.34 -7.69 -17.56
CA SER A 20 -2.57 -9.06 -17.08
C SER A 20 -1.68 -9.39 -15.87
N ASP A 21 -2.08 -10.38 -15.08
CA ASP A 21 -1.26 -10.88 -13.95
C ASP A 21 0.14 -11.34 -14.42
N ALA A 22 0.25 -11.89 -15.62
CA ALA A 22 1.53 -12.30 -16.21
C ALA A 22 2.42 -11.10 -16.53
N ASP A 23 1.85 -10.03 -17.08
CA ASP A 23 2.60 -8.80 -17.38
C ASP A 23 3.05 -8.10 -16.10
N ILE A 24 2.19 -8.04 -15.09
CA ILE A 24 2.54 -7.49 -13.77
C ILE A 24 3.73 -8.26 -13.17
N LYS A 25 3.66 -9.59 -13.15
CA LYS A 25 4.78 -10.42 -12.65
C LYS A 25 6.06 -10.22 -13.46
N LYS A 26 5.96 -10.06 -14.77
CA LYS A 26 7.12 -9.78 -15.63
C LYS A 26 7.75 -8.44 -15.29
N VAL A 27 6.94 -7.39 -15.08
CA VAL A 27 7.44 -6.07 -14.66
C VAL A 27 8.16 -6.16 -13.32
N ILE A 28 7.55 -6.81 -12.32
CA ILE A 28 8.14 -6.99 -10.98
C ILE A 28 9.46 -7.77 -11.08
N SER A 29 9.49 -8.87 -11.84
CA SER A 29 10.69 -9.69 -12.00
C SER A 29 11.82 -8.91 -12.67
N ASN A 30 11.52 -8.14 -13.72
CA ASN A 30 12.53 -7.37 -14.46
C ASN A 30 13.08 -6.21 -13.63
N PHE A 31 12.22 -5.54 -12.84
CA PHE A 31 12.63 -4.42 -11.99
C PHE A 31 13.34 -4.89 -10.71
N SER A 32 13.00 -6.09 -10.23
CA SER A 32 13.57 -6.71 -9.01
C SER A 32 13.54 -5.77 -7.80
N PRO A 33 12.37 -5.21 -7.41
CA PRO A 33 12.29 -4.25 -6.31
C PRO A 33 12.50 -4.92 -4.95
N ASP A 34 13.02 -4.18 -3.98
CA ASP A 34 13.04 -4.59 -2.56
C ASP A 34 11.72 -4.23 -1.87
N VAL A 35 11.03 -3.20 -2.35
CA VAL A 35 9.78 -2.67 -1.79
C VAL A 35 8.78 -2.41 -2.92
N VAL A 36 7.54 -2.81 -2.71
CA VAL A 36 6.39 -2.47 -3.56
C VAL A 36 5.35 -1.74 -2.73
N ALA A 37 5.07 -0.48 -3.07
CA ALA A 37 4.02 0.31 -2.45
C ALA A 37 2.77 0.33 -3.34
N ILE A 38 1.63 -0.06 -2.77
CA ILE A 38 0.34 -0.11 -3.46
C ILE A 38 -0.56 0.98 -2.89
N SER A 39 -0.95 1.94 -3.74
CA SER A 39 -1.85 3.02 -3.34
C SER A 39 -3.31 2.67 -3.65
N VAL A 40 -4.14 2.58 -2.62
CA VAL A 40 -5.59 2.34 -2.73
C VAL A 40 -6.33 3.64 -2.50
N LEU A 41 -6.82 4.23 -3.59
CA LEU A 41 -7.57 5.48 -3.56
C LEU A 41 -8.98 5.28 -3.00
N PHE A 42 -9.67 4.23 -3.46
CA PHE A 42 -11.02 3.86 -3.05
C PHE A 42 -11.08 2.40 -2.61
N SER A 43 -11.87 2.10 -1.58
CA SER A 43 -11.99 0.75 -0.99
C SER A 43 -12.48 -0.33 -1.98
N ASN A 44 -13.23 0.05 -3.03
CA ASN A 44 -13.67 -0.88 -4.06
C ASN A 44 -12.53 -1.43 -4.95
N PHE A 45 -11.31 -0.89 -4.82
CA PHE A 45 -10.10 -1.42 -5.48
C PHE A 45 -9.26 -2.35 -4.61
N LEU A 46 -9.72 -2.66 -3.38
CA LEU A 46 -8.99 -3.54 -2.47
C LEU A 46 -8.73 -4.93 -3.05
N ASP A 47 -9.72 -5.56 -3.69
CA ASP A 47 -9.54 -6.86 -4.35
C ASP A 47 -8.34 -6.83 -5.32
N SER A 48 -8.18 -5.72 -6.06
CA SER A 48 -7.07 -5.56 -7.00
C SER A 48 -5.75 -5.36 -6.27
N ALA A 49 -5.75 -4.61 -5.16
CA ALA A 49 -4.55 -4.38 -4.34
C ALA A 49 -4.06 -5.68 -3.71
N HIS A 50 -4.95 -6.49 -3.13
CA HIS A 50 -4.63 -7.82 -2.60
C HIS A 50 -4.11 -8.75 -3.70
N ASN A 51 -4.70 -8.73 -4.89
CA ASN A 51 -4.19 -9.51 -6.02
C ASN A 51 -2.76 -9.08 -6.39
N ILE A 52 -2.48 -7.78 -6.47
CA ILE A 52 -1.12 -7.29 -6.75
C ILE A 52 -0.15 -7.73 -5.64
N ALA A 53 -0.52 -7.60 -4.37
CA ALA A 53 0.30 -8.05 -3.25
C ALA A 53 0.65 -9.55 -3.36
N ARG A 54 -0.33 -10.39 -3.68
CA ARG A 54 -0.14 -11.82 -3.95
C ARG A 54 0.85 -12.05 -5.11
N LEU A 55 0.68 -11.36 -6.24
CA LEU A 55 1.57 -11.49 -7.39
C LEU A 55 3.01 -11.08 -7.06
N VAL A 56 3.20 -10.04 -6.25
CA VAL A 56 4.52 -9.62 -5.74
C VAL A 56 5.16 -10.75 -4.94
N LYS A 57 4.43 -11.36 -4.00
CA LYS A 57 4.94 -12.44 -3.15
C LYS A 57 5.17 -13.75 -3.92
N GLU A 58 4.41 -14.00 -4.99
CA GLU A 58 4.66 -15.11 -5.91
C GLU A 58 5.98 -14.94 -6.67
N VAL A 59 6.34 -13.71 -7.05
CA VAL A 59 7.63 -13.44 -7.71
C VAL A 59 8.77 -13.56 -6.71
N ASN A 60 8.66 -12.91 -5.55
CA ASN A 60 9.70 -12.99 -4.51
C ASN A 60 9.10 -12.64 -3.14
N LYS A 61 9.05 -13.64 -2.25
CA LYS A 61 8.53 -13.49 -0.88
C LYS A 61 9.29 -12.47 -0.01
N LYS A 62 10.51 -12.11 -0.40
CA LYS A 62 11.34 -11.14 0.35
C LYS A 62 10.97 -9.68 0.05
N ILE A 63 10.24 -9.41 -1.01
CA ILE A 63 9.81 -8.05 -1.33
C ILE A 63 8.87 -7.57 -0.22
N THR A 64 9.15 -6.41 0.35
CA THR A 64 8.25 -5.77 1.33
C THR A 64 7.08 -5.11 0.60
N VAL A 65 5.86 -5.51 0.93
CA VAL A 65 4.64 -4.93 0.37
C VAL A 65 4.03 -3.95 1.37
N ILE A 66 3.80 -2.73 0.92
CA ILE A 66 3.24 -1.63 1.73
C ILE A 66 1.93 -1.16 1.10
N LEU A 67 0.84 -1.21 1.86
CA LEU A 67 -0.45 -0.66 1.45
C LEU A 67 -0.56 0.80 1.90
N GLY A 68 -1.04 1.67 1.04
CA GLY A 68 -1.23 3.10 1.35
C GLY A 68 -2.41 3.71 0.61
N GLY A 69 -2.49 5.03 0.61
CA GLY A 69 -3.53 5.80 -0.06
C GLY A 69 -4.71 6.15 0.84
N ASN A 70 -5.78 6.68 0.22
CA ASN A 70 -6.92 7.22 0.96
C ASN A 70 -7.67 6.17 1.80
N HIS A 71 -7.77 4.94 1.31
CA HIS A 71 -8.41 3.85 2.06
C HIS A 71 -7.74 3.69 3.44
N VAL A 72 -6.41 3.50 3.46
CA VAL A 72 -5.63 3.35 4.69
C VAL A 72 -5.73 4.61 5.56
N SER A 73 -5.59 5.78 4.94
CA SER A 73 -5.60 7.05 5.69
C SER A 73 -6.93 7.33 6.38
N ASN A 74 -8.06 7.04 5.72
CA ASN A 74 -9.38 7.24 6.28
C ASN A 74 -9.68 6.26 7.41
N SER A 75 -9.35 4.98 7.24
CA SER A 75 -9.60 3.97 8.28
C SER A 75 -8.83 4.29 9.58
N VAL A 76 -7.60 4.80 9.47
CA VAL A 76 -6.80 5.22 10.64
C VAL A 76 -7.34 6.49 11.27
N ILE A 77 -7.91 7.42 10.48
CA ILE A 77 -8.61 8.62 11.02
C ILE A 77 -9.80 8.18 11.85
N ASP A 78 -10.67 7.36 11.30
CA ASP A 78 -11.88 6.90 11.97
C ASP A 78 -11.56 6.21 13.29
N TYR A 79 -10.51 5.36 13.30
CA TYR A 79 -10.00 4.75 14.52
C TYR A 79 -9.50 5.78 15.54
N SER A 80 -8.83 6.86 15.10
CA SER A 80 -8.28 7.88 15.98
C SER A 80 -9.36 8.66 16.72
N PHE A 81 -10.53 8.83 16.10
CA PHE A 81 -11.70 9.49 16.69
C PHE A 81 -12.65 8.54 17.42
N SER A 82 -12.49 7.23 17.29
CA SER A 82 -13.34 6.27 17.98
C SER A 82 -13.12 6.29 19.49
N SER A 83 -14.21 6.35 20.25
CA SER A 83 -14.21 6.22 21.71
C SER A 83 -13.95 4.79 22.17
N ASP A 84 -14.28 3.80 21.34
CA ASP A 84 -14.06 2.38 21.59
C ASP A 84 -13.02 1.80 20.63
N LYS A 85 -11.76 1.91 21.04
CA LYS A 85 -10.62 1.41 20.25
C LYS A 85 -10.46 -0.12 20.24
N LYS A 86 -11.25 -0.85 21.05
CA LYS A 86 -11.17 -2.31 21.11
C LYS A 86 -12.09 -2.99 20.12
N SER A 87 -13.28 -2.43 19.92
CA SER A 87 -14.29 -3.00 19.01
C SER A 87 -14.26 -2.39 17.60
N ASN A 88 -13.65 -1.22 17.43
CA ASN A 88 -13.53 -0.52 16.15
C ASN A 88 -12.09 -0.42 15.68
N LEU A 89 -11.47 -1.56 15.34
CA LEU A 89 -10.20 -1.55 14.64
C LEU A 89 -10.39 -0.96 13.23
N PRO A 90 -9.39 -0.24 12.70
CA PRO A 90 -9.46 0.26 11.33
C PRO A 90 -9.59 -0.88 10.31
N ASP A 91 -10.29 -0.68 9.21
CA ASP A 91 -10.40 -1.65 8.11
C ASP A 91 -9.02 -2.10 7.60
N THR A 92 -8.03 -1.21 7.63
CA THR A 92 -6.61 -1.52 7.34
C THR A 92 -6.06 -2.69 8.18
N ILE A 93 -6.63 -2.96 9.36
CA ILE A 93 -6.22 -4.11 10.17
C ILE A 93 -6.63 -5.42 9.50
N GLU A 94 -7.79 -5.47 8.85
CA GLU A 94 -8.23 -6.63 8.07
C GLU A 94 -7.31 -6.86 6.87
N ASP A 95 -6.88 -5.79 6.20
CA ASP A 95 -5.91 -5.88 5.10
C ASP A 95 -4.57 -6.47 5.55
N LEU A 96 -4.10 -6.15 6.77
CA LEU A 96 -2.87 -6.70 7.34
C LEU A 96 -3.00 -8.15 7.85
N GLU A 97 -4.19 -8.75 7.80
CA GLU A 97 -4.36 -10.19 7.99
C GLU A 97 -4.01 -10.98 6.71
N ASP A 98 -3.97 -10.32 5.55
CA ASP A 98 -3.40 -10.90 4.34
C ASP A 98 -1.87 -11.03 4.48
N GLU A 99 -1.36 -12.27 4.45
CA GLU A 99 0.06 -12.58 4.57
C GLU A 99 0.93 -11.98 3.45
N ASN A 100 0.32 -11.50 2.38
CA ASN A 100 0.99 -10.85 1.26
C ASN A 100 1.23 -9.35 1.50
N ILE A 101 0.66 -8.77 2.57
CA ILE A 101 0.82 -7.36 2.93
C ILE A 101 1.62 -7.26 4.23
N ASP A 102 2.79 -6.66 4.18
CA ASP A 102 3.68 -6.59 5.34
C ASP A 102 3.40 -5.38 6.24
N LEU A 103 3.08 -4.25 5.62
CA LEU A 103 2.93 -2.95 6.28
C LEU A 103 1.82 -2.14 5.63
N ALA A 104 1.28 -1.16 6.38
CA ALA A 104 0.47 -0.10 5.80
C ALA A 104 0.97 1.28 6.24
N MET A 105 0.70 2.30 5.42
CA MET A 105 1.12 3.68 5.65
C MET A 105 -0.06 4.63 5.50
N ALA A 106 -0.44 5.31 6.58
CA ALA A 106 -1.53 6.28 6.63
C ALA A 106 -1.01 7.72 6.55
N GLY A 107 -1.75 8.59 5.88
CA GLY A 107 -1.45 10.02 5.78
C GLY A 107 -0.58 10.37 4.58
N GLU A 108 0.09 11.51 4.69
CA GLU A 108 0.99 12.05 3.66
C GLU A 108 2.31 11.27 3.70
N GLY A 109 2.60 10.55 2.61
CA GLY A 109 3.69 9.58 2.56
C GLY A 109 5.06 10.17 2.24
N GLU A 110 5.14 11.42 1.80
CA GLU A 110 6.32 12.02 1.20
C GLU A 110 7.57 11.92 2.09
N PHE A 111 7.44 12.20 3.38
CA PHE A 111 8.55 12.05 4.34
C PHE A 111 8.54 10.67 5.01
N SER A 112 7.37 10.17 5.40
CA SER A 112 7.25 8.90 6.13
C SER A 112 7.70 7.71 5.29
N MET A 113 7.39 7.70 3.98
CA MET A 113 7.86 6.63 3.07
C MET A 113 9.37 6.67 2.87
N VAL A 114 9.96 7.87 2.72
CA VAL A 114 11.42 8.01 2.60
C VAL A 114 12.09 7.48 3.87
N GLN A 115 11.59 7.87 5.05
CA GLN A 115 12.10 7.40 6.33
C GLN A 115 11.94 5.88 6.50
N LEU A 116 10.80 5.32 6.06
CA LEU A 116 10.55 3.89 6.12
C LEU A 116 11.52 3.12 5.21
N VAL A 117 11.67 3.53 3.96
CA VAL A 117 12.58 2.86 3.02
C VAL A 117 14.03 2.95 3.51
N ASP A 118 14.50 4.14 3.96
CA ASP A 118 15.84 4.28 4.56
C ASP A 118 16.03 3.34 5.75
N SER A 119 15.01 3.24 6.62
CA SER A 119 15.08 2.37 7.80
C SER A 119 15.09 0.90 7.43
N LEU A 120 14.32 0.47 6.41
CA LEU A 120 14.33 -0.91 5.93
C LEU A 120 15.69 -1.29 5.33
N VAL A 121 16.26 -0.43 4.48
CA VAL A 121 17.59 -0.65 3.86
C VAL A 121 18.67 -0.74 4.93
N ASN A 122 18.66 0.16 5.90
CA ASN A 122 19.68 0.24 6.94
C ASN A 122 19.37 -0.61 8.20
N LYS A 123 18.31 -1.43 8.17
CA LYS A 123 17.86 -2.28 9.28
C LYS A 123 17.67 -1.53 10.59
N LYS A 124 17.17 -0.29 10.50
CA LYS A 124 16.85 0.55 11.66
C LYS A 124 15.46 0.22 12.20
N ASP A 125 15.18 0.66 13.43
CA ASP A 125 13.86 0.55 14.04
C ASP A 125 12.83 1.41 13.29
N ILE A 126 11.72 0.78 12.88
CA ILE A 126 10.61 1.42 12.17
C ILE A 126 9.43 1.76 13.10
N SER A 127 9.50 1.40 14.38
CA SER A 127 8.36 1.47 15.30
C SER A 127 7.83 2.88 15.56
N LYS A 128 8.62 3.91 15.27
CA LYS A 128 8.27 5.32 15.51
C LYS A 128 7.95 6.11 14.24
N ILE A 129 7.92 5.45 13.07
CA ILE A 129 7.65 6.13 11.80
C ILE A 129 6.20 6.61 11.79
N PRO A 130 5.93 7.90 11.56
CA PRO A 130 4.58 8.44 11.53
C PRO A 130 3.72 7.77 10.47
N GLY A 131 2.47 7.46 10.80
CA GLY A 131 1.51 6.82 9.90
C GLY A 131 1.73 5.33 9.67
N LEU A 132 2.80 4.73 10.21
CA LEU A 132 3.03 3.30 10.06
C LEU A 132 1.97 2.49 10.79
N VAL A 133 1.41 1.50 10.07
CA VAL A 133 0.55 0.46 10.62
C VAL A 133 1.21 -0.89 10.34
N LYS A 134 1.36 -1.71 11.38
CA LYS A 134 2.07 -2.99 11.28
C LYS A 134 1.49 -4.02 12.24
N LYS A 135 1.32 -5.25 11.78
CA LYS A 135 1.06 -6.40 12.63
C LYS A 135 2.34 -6.77 13.39
N ILE A 136 2.29 -6.81 14.72
CA ILE A 136 3.44 -7.11 15.59
C ILE A 136 3.27 -8.41 16.38
N GLY A 137 2.15 -9.12 16.16
CA GLY A 137 1.88 -10.41 16.78
C GLY A 137 0.41 -10.82 16.59
N PRO A 138 -0.02 -11.97 17.09
CA PRO A 138 -1.41 -12.39 16.99
C PRO A 138 -2.35 -11.35 17.62
N LYS A 139 -3.22 -10.76 16.82
CA LYS A 139 -4.17 -9.70 17.24
C LYS A 139 -3.50 -8.49 17.90
N LYS A 140 -2.22 -8.24 17.58
CA LYS A 140 -1.46 -7.09 18.08
C LYS A 140 -0.95 -6.26 16.92
N TYR A 141 -1.21 -4.96 16.98
CA TYR A 141 -0.88 -4.03 15.90
C TYR A 141 -0.21 -2.78 16.47
N LEU A 142 0.78 -2.29 15.75
CA LEU A 142 1.35 -0.97 15.92
C LEU A 142 0.57 -0.04 15.00
N ILE A 143 0.00 1.03 15.54
CA ILE A 143 -0.71 2.06 14.77
C ILE A 143 -0.17 3.41 15.21
N ASN A 144 0.68 3.99 14.37
CA ASN A 144 1.27 5.30 14.67
C ASN A 144 0.38 6.44 14.15
N PRO A 145 0.28 7.56 14.90
CA PRO A 145 -0.37 8.75 14.39
C PRO A 145 0.24 9.19 13.07
N LYS A 146 -0.60 9.58 12.10
CA LYS A 146 -0.12 10.12 10.84
C LYS A 146 0.52 11.49 11.03
N SER A 147 1.56 11.78 10.26
CA SER A 147 2.08 13.14 10.14
C SER A 147 1.21 13.97 9.20
N LYS A 148 1.22 15.28 9.41
CA LYS A 148 0.68 16.28 8.48
C LYS A 148 1.83 17.14 8.03
N ILE A 149 1.95 17.35 6.72
CA ILE A 149 2.91 18.29 6.16
C ILE A 149 2.32 19.67 6.25
N SER A 150 2.87 20.50 7.14
CA SER A 150 2.39 21.88 7.38
C SER A 150 2.94 22.87 6.35
N ASP A 151 4.11 22.59 5.78
CA ASP A 151 4.76 23.43 4.78
C ASP A 151 5.04 22.62 3.51
N LEU A 152 4.22 22.84 2.48
CA LEU A 152 4.38 22.20 1.17
C LEU A 152 5.62 22.71 0.42
N GLY A 153 6.20 23.84 0.81
CA GLY A 153 7.45 24.35 0.22
C GLY A 153 8.66 23.46 0.49
N LEU A 154 8.57 22.58 1.50
CA LEU A 154 9.61 21.58 1.79
C LEU A 154 9.58 20.38 0.86
N LEU A 155 8.51 20.20 0.09
CA LEU A 155 8.38 19.08 -0.82
C LEU A 155 9.11 19.34 -2.14
N PRO A 156 9.81 18.34 -2.68
CA PRO A 156 10.33 18.43 -4.03
C PRO A 156 9.18 18.50 -5.05
N ARG A 157 9.41 19.12 -6.17
CA ARG A 157 8.44 19.09 -7.28
C ARG A 157 8.24 17.66 -7.78
N PRO A 158 7.00 17.27 -8.13
CA PRO A 158 6.74 15.96 -8.74
C PRO A 158 7.63 15.72 -9.95
N ALA A 159 8.28 14.55 -9.98
CA ALA A 159 9.23 14.15 -11.02
C ALA A 159 8.52 13.73 -12.33
N ARG A 160 7.70 14.62 -12.90
CA ARG A 160 6.88 14.34 -14.10
C ARG A 160 7.72 13.97 -15.32
N HIS A 161 8.99 14.35 -15.35
CA HIS A 161 9.94 13.98 -16.40
C HIS A 161 10.30 12.49 -16.43
N LEU A 162 9.97 11.74 -15.36
CA LEU A 162 10.21 10.29 -15.27
C LEU A 162 9.03 9.45 -15.78
N VAL A 163 7.89 10.07 -16.10
CA VAL A 163 6.73 9.38 -16.65
C VAL A 163 6.53 9.78 -18.11
N ASN A 164 6.21 8.78 -18.95
CA ASN A 164 5.82 9.08 -20.33
C ASN A 164 4.45 9.77 -20.31
N MET A 165 4.42 11.06 -20.67
CA MET A 165 3.20 11.87 -20.75
C MET A 165 2.58 11.85 -22.14
N GLU A 166 3.21 11.15 -23.10
CA GLU A 166 2.69 10.92 -24.44
C GLU A 166 1.86 9.64 -24.43
N GLY A 167 0.55 9.78 -24.26
CA GLY A 167 -0.41 8.67 -24.25
C GLY A 167 -1.61 8.98 -25.11
#